data_a20bfc82ba191911f0ed7da3dee44165
#
_entry.id   a20bfc82ba191911f0ed7da3dee44165
#
_cell.length_a   1.000
_cell.length_b   1.000
_cell.length_c   1.000
_cell.angle_alpha   90.00
_cell.angle_beta   90.00
_cell.angle_gamma   90.00
#
_symmetry.space_group_name_H-M   'P 1'
#
loop_
_entity.id
_entity.type
_entity.pdbx_description
1 polymer ?
#
loop_
_entity_poly.entity_id
_entity_poly.type
_entity_poly.pdbx_seq_one_letter_code
_entity_poly.pdbx_strand_id
1 'polypeptide(L)'
;MVYGQPAVAVAIDGRVRVSIEKSDTGWLIDGMRFDKGKHPHMDAMLKKMWTDSGGQPLSISVESELFGAAGLGSSAAICSAVAAGLLNMRGTSADQLPLAGIATTAHLAEAEAQGGRASPIDTSTATLGGAILVSDKKEPSADWMYTRDLRIDGVRRTWEVHRITLPESLSEASLVIGFSGRPGPTAQMVAKVANLLAAEPERMEDIERIGNVTRAGVTALSLGNLEAVGIAMNECHRLLQSIGVSDADLDRMVEAALPTSLGAKLTGAGGGGCMIALTMEPRRTAEAIELAGGRTMVSQLGAPGVRIETID
;
A
#
# COMPACT_ATOMS: atom_id res chain seq x y z
N MET A 1 -10.42 -7.03 -1.55
CA MET A 1 -9.47 -7.68 -2.51
C MET A 1 -9.52 -9.21 -2.46
N VAL A 2 -9.26 -9.84 -1.31
CA VAL A 2 -9.25 -11.33 -1.20
C VAL A 2 -10.59 -11.96 -1.60
N TYR A 3 -11.69 -11.28 -1.33
CA TYR A 3 -13.07 -11.73 -1.60
C TYR A 3 -13.76 -10.94 -2.73
N GLY A 4 -13.01 -10.47 -3.73
CA GLY A 4 -13.55 -9.81 -4.92
C GLY A 4 -14.05 -8.38 -4.71
N GLN A 5 -13.94 -7.81 -3.50
CA GLN A 5 -14.37 -6.43 -3.27
C GLN A 5 -13.25 -5.42 -3.60
N PRO A 6 -13.61 -4.20 -4.03
CA PRO A 6 -12.64 -3.17 -4.36
C PRO A 6 -11.84 -2.71 -3.13
N ALA A 7 -10.64 -2.21 -3.39
CA ALA A 7 -9.81 -1.56 -2.39
C ALA A 7 -9.20 -0.28 -2.94
N VAL A 8 -9.04 0.72 -2.07
CA VAL A 8 -8.42 2.01 -2.37
C VAL A 8 -7.13 2.14 -1.57
N ALA A 9 -6.08 2.61 -2.22
CA ALA A 9 -4.89 3.09 -1.56
C ALA A 9 -4.53 4.49 -2.09
N VAL A 10 -4.03 5.31 -1.17
CA VAL A 10 -3.58 6.67 -1.46
C VAL A 10 -2.10 6.76 -1.14
N ALA A 11 -1.31 7.25 -2.08
CA ALA A 11 0.12 7.46 -1.87
C ALA A 11 0.35 8.55 -0.82
N ILE A 12 1.29 8.31 0.09
CA ILE A 12 1.69 9.20 1.18
C ILE A 12 3.07 9.79 0.94
N ASP A 13 3.43 10.86 1.64
CA ASP A 13 4.72 11.56 1.48
C ASP A 13 5.91 10.77 2.02
N GLY A 14 5.69 9.84 2.95
CA GLY A 14 6.74 8.96 3.46
C GLY A 14 7.41 8.17 2.34
N ARG A 15 8.75 8.23 2.26
CA ARG A 15 9.53 7.71 1.14
C ARG A 15 10.38 6.51 1.53
N VAL A 16 10.54 5.65 0.52
CA VAL A 16 11.62 4.67 0.49
C VAL A 16 12.57 5.10 -0.63
N ARG A 17 13.84 5.34 -0.27
CA ARG A 17 14.92 5.65 -1.23
C ARG A 17 15.78 4.43 -1.43
N VAL A 18 16.13 4.15 -2.67
CA VAL A 18 17.01 3.06 -3.04
C VAL A 18 18.14 3.61 -3.89
N SER A 19 19.36 3.46 -3.41
CA SER A 19 20.59 3.78 -4.17
C SER A 19 21.20 2.49 -4.70
N ILE A 20 21.55 2.46 -5.98
CA ILE A 20 22.08 1.27 -6.65
C ILE A 20 23.38 1.63 -7.35
N GLU A 21 24.45 0.92 -7.04
CA GLU A 21 25.79 1.07 -7.62
C GLU A 21 26.33 -0.28 -8.10
N LYS A 22 27.26 -0.24 -9.06
CA LYS A 22 28.02 -1.43 -9.45
C LYS A 22 28.99 -1.79 -8.33
N SER A 23 29.15 -3.09 -8.08
CA SER A 23 30.01 -3.60 -7.01
C SER A 23 31.05 -4.58 -7.54
N ASP A 24 32.30 -4.34 -7.19
CA ASP A 24 33.42 -5.25 -7.49
C ASP A 24 33.62 -6.31 -6.40
N THR A 25 32.99 -6.16 -5.24
CA THR A 25 33.13 -7.05 -4.08
C THR A 25 32.01 -8.07 -3.95
N GLY A 26 31.07 -8.10 -4.90
CA GLY A 26 29.91 -8.99 -4.92
C GLY A 26 28.60 -8.29 -4.60
N TRP A 27 27.55 -9.08 -4.42
CA TRP A 27 26.19 -8.57 -4.14
C TRP A 27 26.07 -8.10 -2.70
N LEU A 28 25.71 -6.82 -2.51
CA LEU A 28 25.55 -6.19 -1.20
C LEU A 28 24.17 -5.56 -1.06
N ILE A 29 23.59 -5.64 0.15
CA ILE A 29 22.43 -4.85 0.59
C ILE A 29 22.80 -4.19 1.92
N ASP A 30 22.68 -2.88 1.98
CA ASP A 30 23.02 -2.04 3.14
C ASP A 30 24.43 -2.36 3.69
N GLY A 31 25.39 -2.51 2.76
CA GLY A 31 26.79 -2.83 3.06
C GLY A 31 27.04 -4.29 3.50
N MET A 32 26.02 -5.10 3.63
CA MET A 32 26.12 -6.52 3.99
C MET A 32 26.00 -7.42 2.78
N ARG A 33 26.61 -8.62 2.84
CA ARG A 33 26.49 -9.62 1.77
C ARG A 33 25.02 -9.99 1.57
N PHE A 34 24.56 -9.95 0.32
CA PHE A 34 23.18 -10.27 -0.04
C PHE A 34 22.80 -11.71 0.37
N ASP A 35 21.71 -11.81 1.13
CA ASP A 35 21.11 -13.08 1.55
C ASP A 35 19.68 -13.17 0.97
N LYS A 36 19.49 -14.08 0.03
CA LYS A 36 18.21 -14.30 -0.65
C LYS A 36 17.07 -14.68 0.31
N GLY A 37 17.39 -15.40 1.39
CA GLY A 37 16.41 -15.81 2.40
C GLY A 37 15.87 -14.63 3.21
N LYS A 38 16.72 -13.61 3.45
CA LYS A 38 16.33 -12.39 4.16
C LYS A 38 15.63 -11.36 3.27
N HIS A 39 15.92 -11.38 1.96
CA HIS A 39 15.44 -10.40 0.99
C HIS A 39 14.77 -11.06 -0.22
N PRO A 40 13.69 -11.85 -0.03
CA PRO A 40 13.08 -12.63 -1.13
C PRO A 40 12.50 -11.73 -2.24
N HIS A 41 11.93 -10.58 -1.89
CA HIS A 41 11.42 -9.61 -2.88
C HIS A 41 12.55 -9.04 -3.75
N MET A 42 13.68 -8.71 -3.11
CA MET A 42 14.86 -8.21 -3.81
C MET A 42 15.44 -9.27 -4.75
N ASP A 43 15.55 -10.53 -4.29
CA ASP A 43 16.03 -11.64 -5.13
C ASP A 43 15.15 -11.81 -6.39
N ALA A 44 13.83 -11.78 -6.22
CA ALA A 44 12.89 -11.88 -7.32
C ALA A 44 13.05 -10.71 -8.31
N MET A 45 13.21 -9.47 -7.81
CA MET A 45 13.42 -8.29 -8.65
C MET A 45 14.74 -8.37 -9.42
N LEU A 46 15.85 -8.68 -8.73
CA LEU A 46 17.17 -8.79 -9.33
C LEU A 46 17.23 -9.89 -10.39
N LYS A 47 16.65 -11.05 -10.15
CA LYS A 47 16.56 -12.12 -11.13
C LYS A 47 15.88 -11.63 -12.40
N LYS A 48 14.66 -11.11 -12.30
CA LYS A 48 13.85 -10.71 -13.45
C LYS A 48 14.45 -9.56 -14.26
N MET A 49 15.05 -8.59 -13.60
CA MET A 49 15.43 -7.34 -14.25
C MET A 49 16.93 -7.19 -14.48
N TRP A 50 17.76 -8.01 -13.85
CA TRP A 50 19.21 -7.79 -13.89
C TRP A 50 20.03 -9.05 -14.12
N THR A 51 19.96 -10.06 -13.25
CA THR A 51 20.84 -11.24 -13.32
C THR A 51 20.58 -12.13 -14.53
N ASP A 52 19.32 -12.37 -14.86
CA ASP A 52 18.95 -13.20 -16.03
C ASP A 52 19.36 -12.58 -17.36
N SER A 53 19.70 -11.28 -17.36
CA SER A 53 20.22 -10.53 -18.49
C SER A 53 21.76 -10.33 -18.43
N GLY A 54 22.47 -11.10 -17.58
CA GLY A 54 23.93 -11.02 -17.45
C GLY A 54 24.45 -9.80 -16.70
N GLY A 55 23.65 -9.19 -15.84
CA GLY A 55 24.04 -8.04 -15.01
C GLY A 55 25.11 -8.39 -13.98
N GLN A 56 26.09 -7.51 -13.81
CA GLN A 56 27.14 -7.63 -12.80
C GLN A 56 26.63 -7.42 -11.38
N PRO A 57 27.40 -7.80 -10.32
CA PRO A 57 27.01 -7.55 -8.93
C PRO A 57 26.77 -6.08 -8.63
N LEU A 58 25.82 -5.82 -7.72
CA LEU A 58 25.37 -4.50 -7.30
C LEU A 58 25.50 -4.34 -5.79
N SER A 59 25.76 -3.12 -5.35
CA SER A 59 25.56 -2.64 -3.99
C SER A 59 24.27 -1.82 -3.96
N ILE A 60 23.33 -2.22 -3.12
CA ILE A 60 22.01 -1.60 -2.99
C ILE A 60 21.86 -1.11 -1.55
N SER A 61 21.54 0.17 -1.38
CA SER A 61 21.23 0.76 -0.08
C SER A 61 19.76 1.17 -0.04
N VAL A 62 19.09 0.91 1.08
CA VAL A 62 17.66 1.18 1.28
C VAL A 62 17.48 2.08 2.49
N GLU A 63 16.90 3.25 2.30
CA GLU A 63 16.50 4.16 3.36
C GLU A 63 14.98 4.28 3.38
N SER A 64 14.37 4.19 4.56
CA SER A 64 12.91 4.25 4.71
C SER A 64 12.50 5.23 5.80
N GLU A 65 11.58 6.13 5.46
CA GLU A 65 10.90 7.04 6.39
C GLU A 65 9.65 6.39 7.01
N LEU A 66 9.26 5.20 6.53
CA LEU A 66 8.05 4.51 6.99
C LEU A 66 8.29 3.72 8.28
N PHE A 67 7.23 3.52 9.05
CA PHE A 67 7.25 2.57 10.16
C PHE A 67 7.51 1.15 9.64
N GLY A 68 8.46 0.44 10.22
CA GLY A 68 8.81 -0.91 9.80
C GLY A 68 7.68 -1.90 10.03
N ALA A 69 7.37 -2.74 9.03
CA ALA A 69 6.33 -3.77 9.07
C ALA A 69 4.93 -3.28 9.49
N ALA A 70 4.62 -2.02 9.21
CA ALA A 70 3.40 -1.33 9.64
C ALA A 70 2.21 -1.45 8.67
N GLY A 71 2.35 -2.18 7.56
CA GLY A 71 1.29 -2.31 6.55
C GLY A 71 1.13 -1.06 5.66
N LEU A 72 2.21 -0.27 5.50
CA LEU A 72 2.23 0.94 4.66
C LEU A 72 2.83 0.70 3.27
N GLY A 73 2.89 -0.54 2.79
CA GLY A 73 3.38 -0.87 1.45
C GLY A 73 4.89 -0.71 1.26
N SER A 74 5.72 -0.79 2.32
CA SER A 74 7.17 -0.58 2.25
C SER A 74 7.86 -1.56 1.28
N SER A 75 7.49 -2.85 1.26
CA SER A 75 8.06 -3.81 0.32
C SER A 75 7.72 -3.48 -1.14
N ALA A 76 6.50 -3.04 -1.40
CA ALA A 76 6.05 -2.58 -2.71
C ALA A 76 6.83 -1.34 -3.18
N ALA A 77 7.07 -0.39 -2.26
CA ALA A 77 7.88 0.79 -2.53
C ALA A 77 9.33 0.43 -2.86
N ILE A 78 9.95 -0.50 -2.10
CA ILE A 78 11.30 -1.03 -2.40
C ILE A 78 11.32 -1.67 -3.78
N CYS A 79 10.39 -2.57 -4.10
CA CYS A 79 10.34 -3.24 -5.39
C CYS A 79 10.20 -2.23 -6.54
N SER A 80 9.33 -1.22 -6.39
CA SER A 80 9.13 -0.17 -7.40
C SER A 80 10.37 0.69 -7.59
N ALA A 81 11.03 1.10 -6.50
CA ALA A 81 12.26 1.89 -6.54
C ALA A 81 13.42 1.11 -7.18
N VAL A 82 13.60 -0.17 -6.81
CA VAL A 82 14.62 -1.05 -7.42
C VAL A 82 14.36 -1.21 -8.91
N ALA A 83 13.11 -1.44 -9.33
CA ALA A 83 12.77 -1.56 -10.74
C ALA A 83 13.15 -0.30 -11.52
N ALA A 84 12.79 0.88 -11.02
CA ALA A 84 13.11 2.16 -11.64
C ALA A 84 14.64 2.37 -11.70
N GLY A 85 15.36 2.11 -10.61
CA GLY A 85 16.81 2.23 -10.54
C GLY A 85 17.54 1.32 -11.54
N LEU A 86 17.11 0.05 -11.65
CA LEU A 86 17.69 -0.90 -12.60
C LEU A 86 17.42 -0.52 -14.06
N LEU A 87 16.25 0.04 -14.38
CA LEU A 87 15.95 0.58 -15.70
C LEU A 87 16.81 1.80 -16.00
N ASN A 88 16.99 2.71 -15.04
CA ASN A 88 17.85 3.88 -15.19
C ASN A 88 19.32 3.48 -15.42
N MET A 89 19.84 2.48 -14.69
CA MET A 89 21.19 1.93 -14.91
C MET A 89 21.38 1.33 -16.32
N ARG A 90 20.28 0.96 -17.00
CA ARG A 90 20.27 0.47 -18.38
C ARG A 90 20.03 1.57 -19.41
N GLY A 91 19.98 2.84 -18.99
CA GLY A 91 19.86 4.00 -19.85
C GLY A 91 18.43 4.50 -20.06
N THR A 92 17.44 3.99 -19.32
CA THR A 92 16.08 4.57 -19.35
C THR A 92 16.12 5.89 -18.58
N SER A 93 15.75 7.00 -19.23
CA SER A 93 15.67 8.30 -18.58
C SER A 93 14.48 8.41 -17.63
N ALA A 94 14.56 9.34 -16.67
CA ALA A 94 13.56 9.50 -15.61
C ALA A 94 12.14 9.77 -16.15
N ASP A 95 12.04 10.54 -17.24
CA ASP A 95 10.79 10.89 -17.93
C ASP A 95 10.20 9.75 -18.77
N GLN A 96 11.01 8.72 -19.07
CA GLN A 96 10.62 7.58 -19.91
C GLN A 96 10.39 6.29 -19.12
N LEU A 97 10.28 6.37 -17.78
CA LEU A 97 10.00 5.20 -16.96
C LEU A 97 8.67 4.56 -17.34
N PRO A 98 8.66 3.26 -17.69
CA PRO A 98 7.41 2.53 -18.02
C PRO A 98 6.64 2.17 -16.75
N LEU A 99 5.93 3.12 -16.14
CA LEU A 99 5.33 2.98 -14.82
C LEU A 99 4.42 1.75 -14.70
N ALA A 100 3.55 1.46 -15.68
CA ALA A 100 2.72 0.26 -15.67
C ALA A 100 3.56 -1.04 -15.68
N GLY A 101 4.67 -1.04 -16.40
CA GLY A 101 5.63 -2.14 -16.44
C GLY A 101 6.34 -2.32 -15.09
N ILE A 102 6.75 -1.22 -14.46
CA ILE A 102 7.35 -1.23 -13.12
C ILE A 102 6.36 -1.80 -12.11
N ALA A 103 5.12 -1.27 -12.05
CA ALA A 103 4.08 -1.76 -11.15
C ALA A 103 3.80 -3.27 -11.32
N THR A 104 3.74 -3.72 -12.59
CA THR A 104 3.51 -5.12 -12.94
C THR A 104 4.65 -6.03 -12.47
N THR A 105 5.90 -5.61 -12.70
CA THR A 105 7.09 -6.38 -12.30
C THR A 105 7.26 -6.41 -10.78
N ALA A 106 7.07 -5.28 -10.12
CA ALA A 106 7.08 -5.20 -8.66
C ALA A 106 6.01 -6.10 -8.02
N HIS A 107 4.77 -6.08 -8.55
CA HIS A 107 3.71 -6.98 -8.09
C HIS A 107 4.06 -8.47 -8.29
N LEU A 108 4.68 -8.83 -9.41
CA LEU A 108 5.09 -10.21 -9.65
C LEU A 108 6.15 -10.65 -8.63
N ALA A 109 7.12 -9.80 -8.31
CA ALA A 109 8.15 -10.09 -7.31
C ALA A 109 7.56 -10.26 -5.89
N GLU A 110 6.62 -9.40 -5.51
CA GLU A 110 5.89 -9.55 -4.24
C GLU A 110 5.07 -10.83 -4.20
N ALA A 111 4.35 -11.13 -5.27
CA ALA A 111 3.52 -12.33 -5.35
C ALA A 111 4.36 -13.61 -5.26
N GLU A 112 5.53 -13.67 -5.91
CA GLU A 112 6.46 -14.79 -5.78
C GLU A 112 6.99 -14.94 -4.35
N ALA A 113 7.37 -13.84 -3.71
CA ALA A 113 7.85 -13.85 -2.32
C ALA A 113 6.76 -14.25 -1.30
N GLN A 114 5.48 -14.04 -1.63
CA GLN A 114 4.33 -14.31 -0.76
C GLN A 114 3.51 -15.54 -1.17
N GLY A 115 4.03 -16.40 -2.03
CA GLY A 115 3.32 -17.60 -2.50
C GLY A 115 2.01 -17.28 -3.23
N GLY A 116 2.02 -16.30 -4.11
CA GLY A 116 0.90 -15.92 -4.97
C GLY A 116 -0.22 -15.10 -4.31
N ARG A 117 -0.03 -14.64 -3.07
CA ARG A 117 -1.08 -13.99 -2.28
C ARG A 117 -1.12 -12.47 -2.35
N ALA A 118 -0.14 -11.82 -2.98
CA ALA A 118 -0.11 -10.38 -3.12
C ALA A 118 -1.22 -9.87 -4.07
N SER A 119 -1.75 -8.69 -3.76
CA SER A 119 -2.60 -7.91 -4.66
C SER A 119 -1.78 -6.77 -5.30
N PRO A 120 -2.18 -6.25 -6.47
CA PRO A 120 -1.41 -5.20 -7.12
C PRO A 120 -1.60 -3.80 -6.50
N ILE A 121 -2.36 -3.65 -5.42
CA ILE A 121 -2.72 -2.32 -4.92
C ILE A 121 -1.52 -1.53 -4.42
N ASP A 122 -0.68 -2.14 -3.57
CA ASP A 122 0.46 -1.45 -2.97
C ASP A 122 1.51 -1.09 -4.02
N THR A 123 1.84 -2.03 -4.91
CA THR A 123 2.81 -1.80 -5.99
C THR A 123 2.31 -0.81 -7.04
N SER A 124 1.02 -0.83 -7.37
CA SER A 124 0.44 0.18 -8.25
C SER A 124 0.47 1.55 -7.60
N THR A 125 0.13 1.67 -6.31
CA THR A 125 0.12 2.94 -5.60
C THR A 125 1.54 3.49 -5.41
N ALA A 126 2.49 2.67 -4.99
CA ALA A 126 3.90 3.09 -4.85
C ALA A 126 4.52 3.53 -6.18
N THR A 127 4.15 2.87 -7.29
CA THR A 127 4.70 3.19 -8.61
C THR A 127 4.02 4.40 -9.24
N LEU A 128 2.68 4.44 -9.23
CA LEU A 128 1.91 5.43 -9.98
C LEU A 128 1.66 6.71 -9.18
N GLY A 129 1.71 6.64 -7.86
CA GLY A 129 1.32 7.74 -6.98
C GLY A 129 -0.17 8.06 -7.03
N GLY A 130 -0.57 9.13 -6.37
CA GLY A 130 -1.96 9.57 -6.33
C GLY A 130 -2.86 8.64 -5.53
N ALA A 131 -4.08 8.43 -6.00
CA ALA A 131 -5.03 7.48 -5.43
C ALA A 131 -5.36 6.39 -6.44
N ILE A 132 -5.26 5.14 -6.02
CA ILE A 132 -5.44 3.94 -6.85
C ILE A 132 -6.61 3.12 -6.30
N LEU A 133 -7.48 2.72 -7.20
CA LEU A 133 -8.55 1.75 -6.94
C LEU A 133 -8.21 0.44 -7.67
N VAL A 134 -8.27 -0.66 -6.95
CA VAL A 134 -8.15 -2.01 -7.54
C VAL A 134 -9.43 -2.77 -7.27
N SER A 135 -9.99 -3.37 -8.30
CA SER A 135 -11.25 -4.13 -8.27
C SER A 135 -11.14 -5.37 -9.14
N ASP A 136 -12.09 -6.29 -9.03
CA ASP A 136 -12.26 -7.44 -9.92
C ASP A 136 -12.95 -7.09 -11.26
N LYS A 137 -13.47 -5.87 -11.36
CA LYS A 137 -14.14 -5.32 -12.53
C LYS A 137 -13.79 -3.85 -12.75
N LYS A 138 -14.12 -3.34 -13.94
CA LYS A 138 -14.02 -1.91 -14.23
C LYS A 138 -15.07 -1.15 -13.44
N GLU A 139 -14.61 -0.18 -12.65
CA GLU A 139 -15.46 0.67 -11.80
C GLU A 139 -15.69 2.03 -12.48
N PRO A 140 -16.94 2.47 -12.62
CA PRO A 140 -17.28 3.69 -13.38
C PRO A 140 -16.86 4.99 -12.69
N SER A 141 -16.57 4.94 -11.39
CA SER A 141 -16.21 6.11 -10.57
C SER A 141 -14.71 6.43 -10.57
N ALA A 142 -13.91 5.73 -11.39
CA ALA A 142 -12.47 5.94 -11.50
C ALA A 142 -11.96 5.63 -12.91
N ASP A 143 -10.86 6.25 -13.30
CA ASP A 143 -10.28 6.11 -14.64
C ASP A 143 -9.53 4.79 -14.76
N TRP A 144 -10.04 3.88 -15.59
CA TRP A 144 -9.38 2.61 -15.85
C TRP A 144 -8.00 2.82 -16.49
N MET A 145 -6.98 2.17 -15.95
CA MET A 145 -5.60 2.27 -16.43
C MET A 145 -5.15 1.01 -17.17
N TYR A 146 -5.25 -0.14 -16.51
CA TYR A 146 -4.87 -1.43 -17.10
C TYR A 146 -5.44 -2.61 -16.32
N THR A 147 -5.49 -3.75 -16.98
CA THR A 147 -5.81 -5.05 -16.39
C THR A 147 -4.51 -5.71 -15.91
N ARG A 148 -4.45 -6.09 -14.63
CA ARG A 148 -3.35 -6.88 -14.07
C ARG A 148 -3.73 -8.34 -14.02
N ASP A 149 -3.06 -9.13 -14.84
CA ASP A 149 -3.23 -10.59 -14.89
C ASP A 149 -2.02 -11.27 -14.26
N LEU A 150 -2.24 -12.15 -13.30
CA LEU A 150 -1.21 -12.89 -12.60
C LEU A 150 -1.51 -14.38 -12.67
N ARG A 151 -0.48 -15.18 -13.00
CA ARG A 151 -0.55 -16.62 -12.98
C ARG A 151 0.59 -17.18 -12.14
N ILE A 152 0.28 -17.79 -10.99
CA ILE A 152 1.24 -18.45 -10.10
C ILE A 152 0.63 -19.79 -9.67
N ASP A 153 1.44 -20.84 -9.72
CA ASP A 153 1.07 -22.22 -9.30
C ASP A 153 -0.23 -22.74 -9.96
N GLY A 154 -0.45 -22.37 -11.22
CA GLY A 154 -1.65 -22.75 -11.97
C GLY A 154 -2.90 -21.93 -11.67
N VAL A 155 -2.88 -21.06 -10.66
CA VAL A 155 -3.98 -20.17 -10.32
C VAL A 155 -3.86 -18.85 -11.08
N ARG A 156 -4.90 -18.50 -11.82
CA ARG A 156 -5.02 -17.19 -12.49
C ARG A 156 -5.85 -16.25 -11.63
N ARG A 157 -5.34 -15.03 -11.46
CA ARG A 157 -6.03 -13.92 -10.81
C ARG A 157 -5.95 -12.69 -11.69
N THR A 158 -7.06 -11.97 -11.80
CA THR A 158 -7.17 -10.76 -12.64
C THR A 158 -7.72 -9.63 -11.80
N TRP A 159 -7.15 -8.45 -11.98
CA TRP A 159 -7.60 -7.22 -11.33
C TRP A 159 -7.63 -6.08 -12.35
N GLU A 160 -8.58 -5.19 -12.18
CA GLU A 160 -8.67 -3.93 -12.89
C GLU A 160 -8.08 -2.82 -12.02
N VAL A 161 -7.11 -2.11 -12.53
CA VAL A 161 -6.41 -1.01 -11.84
C VAL A 161 -6.92 0.31 -12.40
N HIS A 162 -7.32 1.20 -11.51
CA HIS A 162 -7.88 2.50 -11.85
C HIS A 162 -7.16 3.61 -11.10
N ARG A 163 -7.13 4.80 -11.67
CA ARG A 163 -6.75 6.04 -11.02
C ARG A 163 -8.01 6.78 -10.53
N ILE A 164 -7.97 7.23 -9.30
CA ILE A 164 -8.96 8.16 -8.78
C ILE A 164 -8.39 9.56 -8.98
N THR A 165 -9.08 10.40 -9.75
CA THR A 165 -8.71 11.80 -9.89
C THR A 165 -9.03 12.53 -8.59
N LEU A 166 -8.01 13.11 -7.97
CA LEU A 166 -8.13 13.87 -6.72
C LEU A 166 -8.32 15.35 -7.07
N PRO A 167 -9.47 15.98 -6.72
CA PRO A 167 -9.65 17.40 -6.89
C PRO A 167 -8.68 18.23 -6.04
N GLU A 168 -8.34 19.43 -6.50
CA GLU A 168 -7.43 20.34 -5.80
C GLU A 168 -7.93 20.71 -4.38
N SER A 169 -9.26 20.73 -4.19
CA SER A 169 -9.88 20.97 -2.88
C SER A 169 -9.44 19.99 -1.78
N LEU A 170 -8.92 18.81 -2.15
CA LEU A 170 -8.40 17.83 -1.18
C LEU A 170 -7.04 18.22 -0.62
N SER A 171 -6.34 19.20 -1.21
CA SER A 171 -5.02 19.66 -0.74
C SER A 171 -5.04 20.32 0.65
N GLU A 172 -6.21 20.76 1.11
CA GLU A 172 -6.40 21.32 2.46
C GLU A 172 -6.44 20.25 3.55
N ALA A 173 -6.77 19.00 3.17
CA ALA A 173 -6.85 17.89 4.11
C ALA A 173 -5.53 17.15 4.21
N SER A 174 -5.31 16.56 5.38
CA SER A 174 -4.17 15.68 5.65
C SER A 174 -4.61 14.30 6.09
N LEU A 175 -3.75 13.30 5.87
CA LEU A 175 -3.83 12.00 6.51
C LEU A 175 -2.89 11.99 7.72
N VAL A 176 -3.42 11.65 8.89
CA VAL A 176 -2.61 11.30 10.04
C VAL A 176 -2.59 9.78 10.13
N ILE A 177 -1.40 9.21 10.02
CA ILE A 177 -1.16 7.77 10.14
C ILE A 177 -0.73 7.52 11.58
N GLY A 178 -1.45 6.66 12.31
CA GLY A 178 -1.11 6.24 13.66
C GLY A 178 -0.62 4.79 13.66
N PHE A 179 0.60 4.53 14.15
CA PHE A 179 1.18 3.20 14.26
C PHE A 179 1.07 2.66 15.68
N SER A 180 0.52 1.46 15.83
CA SER A 180 0.28 0.80 17.13
C SER A 180 1.55 0.31 17.84
N GLY A 181 2.73 0.43 17.21
CA GLY A 181 3.98 -0.13 17.74
C GLY A 181 4.17 -1.62 17.48
N ARG A 182 3.17 -2.30 16.89
CA ARG A 182 3.21 -3.73 16.58
C ARG A 182 2.94 -3.97 15.09
N PRO A 183 3.65 -4.92 14.43
CA PRO A 183 3.37 -5.25 13.04
C PRO A 183 1.98 -5.89 12.88
N GLY A 184 1.33 -5.64 11.74
CA GLY A 184 0.07 -6.30 11.37
C GLY A 184 0.34 -7.70 10.80
N PRO A 185 -0.18 -8.79 11.39
CA PRO A 185 0.08 -10.16 10.93
C PRO A 185 -0.85 -10.53 9.76
N THR A 186 -0.59 -10.02 8.57
CA THR A 186 -1.45 -10.14 7.36
C THR A 186 -1.95 -11.57 7.13
N ALA A 187 -1.05 -12.56 7.12
CA ALA A 187 -1.44 -13.95 6.86
C ALA A 187 -2.40 -14.51 7.91
N GLN A 188 -2.24 -14.13 9.18
CA GLN A 188 -3.12 -14.56 10.27
C GLN A 188 -4.49 -13.90 10.16
N MET A 189 -4.54 -12.61 9.80
CA MET A 189 -5.82 -11.89 9.64
C MET A 189 -6.62 -12.44 8.45
N VAL A 190 -5.96 -12.72 7.33
CA VAL A 190 -6.60 -13.36 6.17
C VAL A 190 -7.15 -14.74 6.54
N ALA A 191 -6.38 -15.56 7.29
CA ALA A 191 -6.85 -16.86 7.76
C ALA A 191 -8.02 -16.72 8.75
N LYS A 192 -7.97 -15.74 9.65
CA LYS A 192 -9.06 -15.47 10.61
C LYS A 192 -10.38 -15.16 9.89
N VAL A 193 -10.36 -14.28 8.90
CA VAL A 193 -11.56 -13.96 8.10
C VAL A 193 -12.03 -15.18 7.30
N ALA A 194 -11.14 -15.97 6.72
CA ALA A 194 -11.51 -17.20 6.03
C ALA A 194 -12.21 -18.20 6.95
N ASN A 195 -11.72 -18.38 8.18
CA ASN A 195 -12.34 -19.24 9.18
C ASN A 195 -13.71 -18.69 9.63
N LEU A 196 -13.83 -17.36 9.81
CA LEU A 196 -15.10 -16.72 10.14
C LEU A 196 -16.15 -17.02 9.06
N LEU A 197 -15.82 -16.79 7.79
CA LEU A 197 -16.75 -17.02 6.68
C LEU A 197 -17.08 -18.50 6.45
N ALA A 198 -16.19 -19.41 6.84
CA ALA A 198 -16.49 -20.84 6.81
C ALA A 198 -17.45 -21.26 7.93
N ALA A 199 -17.37 -20.63 9.10
CA ALA A 199 -18.24 -20.90 10.26
C ALA A 199 -19.58 -20.14 10.16
N GLU A 200 -19.58 -18.93 9.62
CA GLU A 200 -20.71 -18.01 9.52
C GLU A 200 -20.79 -17.45 8.09
N PRO A 201 -21.31 -18.23 7.09
CA PRO A 201 -21.35 -17.82 5.68
C PRO A 201 -22.11 -16.51 5.43
N GLU A 202 -23.09 -16.17 6.26
CA GLU A 202 -23.85 -14.92 6.21
C GLU A 202 -22.98 -13.68 6.42
N ARG A 203 -21.81 -13.81 7.05
CA ARG A 203 -20.85 -12.72 7.22
C ARG A 203 -20.24 -12.25 5.89
N MET A 204 -20.50 -12.96 4.79
CA MET A 204 -20.18 -12.47 3.45
C MET A 204 -20.91 -11.16 3.13
N GLU A 205 -22.09 -10.92 3.72
CA GLU A 205 -22.82 -9.65 3.60
C GLU A 205 -22.00 -8.46 4.14
N ASP A 206 -21.22 -8.65 5.24
CA ASP A 206 -20.34 -7.59 5.74
C ASP A 206 -19.21 -7.28 4.74
N ILE A 207 -18.68 -8.30 4.08
CA ILE A 207 -17.68 -8.13 3.03
C ILE A 207 -18.27 -7.36 1.84
N GLU A 208 -19.49 -7.65 1.42
CA GLU A 208 -20.21 -6.94 0.37
C GLU A 208 -20.50 -5.47 0.76
N ARG A 209 -20.90 -5.25 2.01
CA ARG A 209 -21.09 -3.90 2.57
C ARG A 209 -19.79 -3.10 2.55
N ILE A 210 -18.64 -3.70 2.92
CA ILE A 210 -17.32 -3.04 2.79
C ILE A 210 -17.08 -2.62 1.34
N GLY A 211 -17.40 -3.48 0.37
CA GLY A 211 -17.29 -3.16 -1.05
C GLY A 211 -18.15 -1.96 -1.46
N ASN A 212 -19.40 -1.91 -1.00
CA ASN A 212 -20.32 -0.80 -1.29
C ASN A 212 -19.86 0.51 -0.64
N VAL A 213 -19.42 0.46 0.62
CA VAL A 213 -18.84 1.61 1.33
C VAL A 213 -17.58 2.11 0.61
N THR A 214 -16.73 1.20 0.12
CA THR A 214 -15.54 1.56 -0.66
C THR A 214 -15.92 2.30 -1.94
N ARG A 215 -16.91 1.83 -2.70
CA ARG A 215 -17.40 2.51 -3.93
C ARG A 215 -17.97 3.88 -3.64
N ALA A 216 -18.75 4.01 -2.56
CA ALA A 216 -19.26 5.30 -2.11
C ALA A 216 -18.15 6.27 -1.73
N GLY A 217 -17.13 5.79 -1.00
CA GLY A 217 -15.93 6.56 -0.66
C GLY A 217 -15.11 6.99 -1.86
N VAL A 218 -14.96 6.14 -2.89
CA VAL A 218 -14.31 6.51 -4.17
C VAL A 218 -15.05 7.64 -4.86
N THR A 219 -16.38 7.55 -4.95
CA THR A 219 -17.21 8.60 -5.54
C THR A 219 -17.07 9.92 -4.75
N ALA A 220 -17.12 9.85 -3.42
CA ALA A 220 -16.92 11.01 -2.57
C ALA A 220 -15.53 11.64 -2.75
N LEU A 221 -14.50 10.82 -2.85
CA LEU A 221 -13.11 11.25 -3.01
C LEU A 221 -12.91 11.96 -4.37
N SER A 222 -13.45 11.40 -5.45
CA SER A 222 -13.38 12.00 -6.80
C SER A 222 -14.19 13.30 -6.93
N LEU A 223 -15.20 13.50 -6.08
CA LEU A 223 -15.98 14.74 -6.01
C LEU A 223 -15.41 15.78 -5.02
N GLY A 224 -14.35 15.44 -4.28
CA GLY A 224 -13.77 16.30 -3.25
C GLY A 224 -14.64 16.44 -1.99
N ASN A 225 -15.61 15.56 -1.76
CA ASN A 225 -16.46 15.57 -0.58
C ASN A 225 -15.78 14.84 0.59
N LEU A 226 -14.93 15.57 1.31
CA LEU A 226 -14.15 15.06 2.43
C LEU A 226 -15.01 14.51 3.59
N GLU A 227 -16.16 15.13 3.86
CA GLU A 227 -17.07 14.67 4.92
C GLU A 227 -17.64 13.28 4.58
N ALA A 228 -18.09 13.10 3.34
CA ALA A 228 -18.58 11.80 2.88
C ALA A 228 -17.46 10.72 2.85
N VAL A 229 -16.22 11.09 2.54
CA VAL A 229 -15.05 10.19 2.66
C VAL A 229 -14.86 9.79 4.11
N GLY A 230 -14.90 10.74 5.05
CA GLY A 230 -14.78 10.47 6.49
C GLY A 230 -15.88 9.54 7.01
N ILE A 231 -17.12 9.74 6.60
CA ILE A 231 -18.25 8.86 6.95
C ILE A 231 -18.00 7.43 6.42
N ALA A 232 -17.54 7.30 5.16
CA ALA A 232 -17.22 6.00 4.57
C ALA A 232 -16.06 5.32 5.31
N MET A 233 -15.04 6.06 5.75
CA MET A 233 -13.95 5.54 6.56
C MET A 233 -14.45 4.99 7.90
N ASN A 234 -15.29 5.73 8.61
CA ASN A 234 -15.84 5.30 9.89
C ASN A 234 -16.70 4.05 9.76
N GLU A 235 -17.57 3.99 8.74
CA GLU A 235 -18.40 2.80 8.49
C GLU A 235 -17.54 1.59 8.09
N CYS A 236 -16.53 1.79 7.25
CA CYS A 236 -15.57 0.73 6.90
C CYS A 236 -14.86 0.19 8.15
N HIS A 237 -14.48 1.05 9.11
CA HIS A 237 -13.85 0.60 10.36
C HIS A 237 -14.78 -0.28 11.18
N ARG A 238 -16.05 0.12 11.36
CA ARG A 238 -17.05 -0.69 12.08
C ARG A 238 -17.24 -2.07 11.46
N LEU A 239 -17.29 -2.14 10.11
CA LEU A 239 -17.40 -3.41 9.40
C LEU A 239 -16.14 -4.26 9.56
N LEU A 240 -14.95 -3.65 9.59
CA LEU A 240 -13.69 -4.35 9.86
C LEU A 240 -13.61 -4.85 11.31
N GLN A 241 -14.14 -4.09 12.27
CA GLN A 241 -14.31 -4.56 13.65
C GLN A 241 -15.26 -5.77 13.72
N SER A 242 -16.41 -5.71 13.02
CA SER A 242 -17.43 -6.79 13.05
C SER A 242 -16.90 -8.12 12.52
N ILE A 243 -15.99 -8.11 11.53
CA ILE A 243 -15.31 -9.33 11.03
C ILE A 243 -14.03 -9.67 11.81
N GLY A 244 -13.75 -8.94 12.89
CA GLY A 244 -12.72 -9.26 13.87
C GLY A 244 -11.29 -8.98 13.43
N VAL A 245 -11.05 -8.09 12.46
CA VAL A 245 -9.69 -7.73 12.01
C VAL A 245 -9.11 -6.49 12.70
N SER A 246 -9.91 -5.76 13.49
CA SER A 246 -9.38 -4.73 14.37
C SER A 246 -8.88 -5.33 15.69
N ASP A 247 -8.19 -4.53 16.48
CA ASP A 247 -7.76 -4.84 17.84
C ASP A 247 -7.89 -3.60 18.75
N ALA A 248 -7.73 -3.83 20.06
CA ALA A 248 -7.95 -2.79 21.08
C ALA A 248 -7.00 -1.57 20.92
N ASP A 249 -5.78 -1.74 20.41
CA ASP A 249 -4.87 -0.62 20.21
C ASP A 249 -5.30 0.21 19.00
N LEU A 250 -5.67 -0.44 17.90
CA LEU A 250 -6.21 0.23 16.71
C LEU A 250 -7.52 0.95 17.02
N ASP A 251 -8.43 0.29 17.71
CA ASP A 251 -9.74 0.86 18.08
C ASP A 251 -9.57 2.09 18.97
N ARG A 252 -8.70 2.03 19.98
CA ARG A 252 -8.39 3.16 20.87
C ARG A 252 -7.83 4.37 20.11
N MET A 253 -6.92 4.14 19.15
CA MET A 253 -6.36 5.22 18.34
C MET A 253 -7.40 5.82 17.39
N VAL A 254 -8.25 4.99 16.78
CA VAL A 254 -9.36 5.45 15.92
C VAL A 254 -10.35 6.28 16.75
N GLU A 255 -10.80 5.80 17.91
CA GLU A 255 -11.70 6.54 18.81
C GLU A 255 -11.10 7.89 19.23
N ALA A 256 -9.80 7.93 19.56
CA ALA A 256 -9.11 9.16 19.94
C ALA A 256 -9.03 10.18 18.79
N ALA A 257 -8.94 9.72 17.55
CA ALA A 257 -8.86 10.58 16.37
C ALA A 257 -10.22 11.19 15.97
N LEU A 258 -11.35 10.53 16.25
CA LEU A 258 -12.68 10.93 15.79
C LEU A 258 -13.06 12.39 16.12
N PRO A 259 -12.79 12.94 17.34
CA PRO A 259 -13.20 14.31 17.68
C PRO A 259 -12.49 15.41 16.88
N THR A 260 -11.35 15.10 16.24
CA THR A 260 -10.50 16.05 15.51
C THR A 260 -10.33 15.71 14.04
N SER A 261 -11.03 14.66 13.57
CA SER A 261 -10.96 14.20 12.18
C SER A 261 -12.34 14.11 11.54
N LEU A 262 -12.39 14.10 10.23
CA LEU A 262 -13.59 13.83 9.44
C LEU A 262 -13.97 12.36 9.49
N GLY A 263 -12.97 11.49 9.64
CA GLY A 263 -13.15 10.06 9.80
C GLY A 263 -11.83 9.34 9.99
N ALA A 264 -11.89 8.15 10.62
CA ALA A 264 -10.73 7.35 10.93
C ALA A 264 -11.02 5.85 10.79
N LYS A 265 -9.98 5.06 10.43
CA LYS A 265 -10.09 3.61 10.25
C LYS A 265 -8.73 2.94 10.32
N LEU A 266 -8.71 1.66 10.66
CA LEU A 266 -7.53 0.85 10.46
C LEU A 266 -7.15 0.78 8.97
N THR A 267 -5.87 0.59 8.67
CA THR A 267 -5.36 0.35 7.31
C THR A 267 -4.53 -0.94 7.27
N GLY A 268 -4.41 -1.53 6.07
CA GLY A 268 -3.78 -2.85 5.91
C GLY A 268 -4.68 -4.00 6.38
N ALA A 269 -4.07 -5.07 6.88
CA ALA A 269 -4.79 -6.29 7.26
C ALA A 269 -5.42 -6.25 8.66
N GLY A 270 -5.00 -5.32 9.52
CA GLY A 270 -5.42 -5.26 10.92
C GLY A 270 -4.62 -6.19 11.85
N GLY A 271 -5.11 -6.35 13.08
CA GLY A 271 -4.44 -7.11 14.14
C GLY A 271 -3.13 -6.46 14.63
N GLY A 272 -2.95 -5.19 14.43
CA GLY A 272 -1.78 -4.35 14.60
C GLY A 272 -1.53 -3.50 13.34
N GLY A 273 -0.32 -2.94 13.22
CA GLY A 273 0.01 -2.03 12.12
C GLY A 273 -0.53 -0.63 12.36
N CYS A 274 -1.13 -0.04 11.32
CA CYS A 274 -1.55 1.36 11.35
C CYS A 274 -3.07 1.56 11.29
N MET A 275 -3.47 2.72 11.76
CA MET A 275 -4.74 3.36 11.42
C MET A 275 -4.47 4.64 10.63
N ILE A 276 -5.48 5.17 9.94
CA ILE A 276 -5.46 6.46 9.25
C ILE A 276 -6.62 7.31 9.70
N ALA A 277 -6.39 8.62 9.84
CA ALA A 277 -7.42 9.63 10.07
C ALA A 277 -7.34 10.72 8.99
N LEU A 278 -8.47 11.04 8.39
CA LEU A 278 -8.62 12.15 7.46
C LEU A 278 -9.01 13.40 8.24
N THR A 279 -8.23 14.49 8.13
CA THR A 279 -8.41 15.65 9.02
C THR A 279 -8.03 16.98 8.37
N MET A 280 -8.65 18.05 8.85
CA MET A 280 -8.26 19.44 8.60
C MET A 280 -7.38 20.00 9.73
N GLU A 281 -7.24 19.24 10.84
CA GLU A 281 -6.49 19.65 12.04
C GLU A 281 -5.37 18.62 12.34
N PRO A 282 -4.38 18.46 11.46
CA PRO A 282 -3.44 17.32 11.55
C PRO A 282 -2.63 17.29 12.86
N ARG A 283 -2.27 18.45 13.43
CA ARG A 283 -1.53 18.50 14.72
C ARG A 283 -2.38 17.97 15.87
N ARG A 284 -3.63 18.43 15.99
CA ARG A 284 -4.55 17.99 17.06
C ARG A 284 -4.88 16.52 16.95
N THR A 285 -5.08 16.04 15.70
CA THR A 285 -5.35 14.62 15.45
C THR A 285 -4.13 13.75 15.77
N ALA A 286 -2.92 14.20 15.43
CA ALA A 286 -1.69 13.50 15.78
C ALA A 286 -1.51 13.42 17.30
N GLU A 287 -1.65 14.54 18.02
CA GLU A 287 -1.57 14.59 19.50
C GLU A 287 -2.58 13.63 20.15
N ALA A 288 -3.82 13.59 19.66
CA ALA A 288 -4.85 12.70 20.18
C ALA A 288 -4.47 11.21 20.01
N ILE A 289 -3.93 10.84 18.85
CA ILE A 289 -3.47 9.47 18.56
C ILE A 289 -2.24 9.12 19.41
N GLU A 290 -1.31 10.06 19.64
CA GLU A 290 -0.13 9.86 20.49
C GLU A 290 -0.49 9.66 21.96
N LEU A 291 -1.45 10.44 22.47
CA LEU A 291 -2.00 10.25 23.81
C LEU A 291 -2.70 8.89 23.97
N ALA A 292 -3.24 8.34 22.90
CA ALA A 292 -3.79 6.99 22.85
C ALA A 292 -2.71 5.89 22.71
N GLY A 293 -1.42 6.24 22.68
CA GLY A 293 -0.29 5.31 22.63
C GLY A 293 0.22 4.99 21.22
N GLY A 294 -0.24 5.70 20.19
CA GLY A 294 0.25 5.57 18.82
C GLY A 294 1.54 6.37 18.58
N ARG A 295 2.25 6.02 17.50
CA ARG A 295 3.29 6.87 16.90
C ARG A 295 2.74 7.45 15.62
N THR A 296 2.90 8.75 15.39
CA THR A 296 2.22 9.39 14.25
C THR A 296 3.16 9.82 13.12
N MET A 297 2.60 9.90 11.94
CA MET A 297 3.15 10.54 10.76
C MET A 297 2.02 11.30 10.07
N VAL A 298 2.27 12.55 9.69
CA VAL A 298 1.34 13.37 8.91
C VAL A 298 1.75 13.35 7.45
N SER A 299 0.80 13.21 6.55
CA SER A 299 1.02 13.20 5.10
C SER A 299 -0.06 13.96 4.36
N GLN A 300 0.29 14.53 3.21
CA GLN A 300 -0.70 14.95 2.22
C GLN A 300 -1.32 13.73 1.51
N LEU A 301 -2.46 13.94 0.84
CA LEU A 301 -3.11 12.91 0.04
C LEU A 301 -2.53 12.89 -1.38
N GLY A 302 -2.22 11.71 -1.88
CA GLY A 302 -1.91 11.52 -3.28
C GLY A 302 -0.50 11.95 -3.69
N ALA A 303 0.49 11.67 -2.85
CA ALA A 303 1.89 11.93 -3.16
C ALA A 303 2.32 11.33 -4.51
N PRO A 304 3.35 11.90 -5.19
CA PRO A 304 3.90 11.34 -6.42
C PRO A 304 4.42 9.91 -6.23
N GLY A 305 4.35 9.09 -7.27
CA GLY A 305 4.88 7.73 -7.29
C GLY A 305 6.40 7.65 -7.39
N VAL A 306 6.87 6.51 -7.92
CA VAL A 306 8.30 6.26 -8.11
C VAL A 306 8.92 7.29 -9.08
N ARG A 307 10.13 7.72 -8.76
CA ARG A 307 10.92 8.64 -9.60
C ARG A 307 12.41 8.37 -9.41
N ILE A 308 13.21 8.84 -10.37
CA ILE A 308 14.66 8.90 -10.24
C ILE A 308 15.03 10.26 -9.65
N GLU A 309 15.85 10.25 -8.63
CA GLU A 309 16.44 11.44 -8.02
C GLU A 309 17.93 11.47 -8.38
N THR A 310 18.47 12.63 -8.78
CA THR A 310 19.91 12.85 -8.92
C THR A 310 20.47 13.13 -7.52
N ILE A 311 21.50 12.41 -7.14
CA ILE A 311 22.29 12.74 -5.94
C ILE A 311 23.31 13.78 -6.39
N ASP A 312 23.15 15.03 -5.94
CA ASP A 312 24.11 16.11 -6.16
C ASP A 312 25.40 15.90 -5.34
#